data_01028be3c90a7ec65905f4a1038f520d
#
_entry.id   01028be3c90a7ec65905f4a1038f520d
#
_cell.length_a   1.000
_cell.length_b   1.000
_cell.length_c   1.000
_cell.angle_alpha   90.00
_cell.angle_beta   90.00
_cell.angle_gamma   90.00
#
_symmetry.space_group_name_H-M   'P 1'
#
loop_
_entity.id
_entity.type
_entity.pdbx_description
1 polymer ?
#
loop_
_entity_poly.entity_id
_entity_poly.type
_entity_poly.pdbx_seq_one_letter_code
_entity_poly.pdbx_strand_id
1 'polypeptide(L)'
;MPKRTDLKKILLIGSGPIIIGQACEFDYSGTQACKALREEGYIVILVNSNPATIMTDPEIADRTYIEPIKWEILEKIIEKERPDAILPTLGGQTALNVALELHNKGILQKYGVEMIGASPEAIEKAEDRQKFKNAMKKIGVKVPPSGVAKSFAEAQEIRDRIGLPAVLRPSFTMGGTGGGIAYNKDEFNELITRGLELSPVGEVLIEQSIIGWKEFELEVMRDNADNVVIICSIENFDPCGVHTGDSITVAPAQTLTDKEYQQMRDSALAIIREIGVATGGSNIQYGINPANGDMVAIEMNPRVSRSSALASKATGFPIAKIAAKLAVGFRLDELRNDITRETPACFEPTIDYVVTKIPRWAFEKFPDANTTLTTQMKSVGETMAIGRTFKESLQKALRGLETGRFGLGCDRADLWGTDKQPSREEIIAKIAIPNSERIWFLRYAILDGMTIEEIHDRTKIDPWFLNNILDIIKQELKLRTLKNINSVNHAEMLEAKQHGFSDRQLAAILLTSEMEIRRSRKALGVLPVFKRVDTCAAEFEAYTPYYYSTYESSVTNTITNETYFEDETIPSTGKERIMILGCLLYTSPSPRDRTRSRMPSSA
;
A
#
# COMPACT_ATOMS: atom_id res chain seq x y z
N MET A 1 34.36 -0.34 -5.85
CA MET A 1 33.59 -1.33 -5.08
C MET A 1 32.87 -0.63 -3.96
N PRO A 2 31.61 -0.63 -3.95
CA PRO A 2 30.84 0.18 -3.02
C PRO A 2 30.58 -0.49 -1.67
N LYS A 3 30.68 -1.82 -1.58
CA LYS A 3 30.44 -2.55 -0.34
C LYS A 3 31.34 -2.05 0.80
N ARG A 4 30.73 -1.67 1.92
CA ARG A 4 31.40 -1.26 3.15
C ARG A 4 32.15 -2.45 3.77
N THR A 5 33.50 -2.47 3.66
CA THR A 5 34.35 -3.53 4.23
C THR A 5 34.76 -3.26 5.65
N ASP A 6 34.55 -2.04 6.13
CA ASP A 6 34.77 -1.60 7.51
C ASP A 6 33.69 -2.10 8.47
N LEU A 7 32.45 -2.40 7.95
CA LEU A 7 31.38 -3.01 8.71
C LEU A 7 31.49 -4.54 8.66
N LYS A 8 31.26 -5.21 9.78
CA LYS A 8 31.20 -6.67 9.92
C LYS A 8 29.91 -7.15 10.56
N LYS A 9 29.44 -6.43 11.59
CA LYS A 9 28.24 -6.77 12.35
C LYS A 9 27.22 -5.66 12.27
N ILE A 10 26.00 -6.01 11.95
CA ILE A 10 24.90 -5.05 11.81
C ILE A 10 23.76 -5.47 12.72
N LEU A 11 23.30 -4.56 13.58
CA LEU A 11 22.11 -4.72 14.39
C LEU A 11 20.89 -4.21 13.62
N LEU A 12 19.99 -5.12 13.25
CA LEU A 12 18.69 -4.79 12.66
C LEU A 12 17.65 -4.66 13.77
N ILE A 13 16.91 -3.56 13.77
CA ILE A 13 15.81 -3.34 14.70
C ILE A 13 14.50 -3.68 13.99
N GLY A 14 13.74 -4.62 14.54
CA GLY A 14 12.46 -5.04 14.02
C GLY A 14 11.32 -4.08 14.40
N SER A 15 10.11 -4.42 13.98
CA SER A 15 8.94 -3.54 14.11
C SER A 15 8.13 -3.75 15.41
N GLY A 16 8.50 -4.74 16.21
CA GLY A 16 7.73 -5.07 17.42
C GLY A 16 6.47 -5.89 17.14
N PRO A 17 5.41 -5.72 17.93
CA PRO A 17 4.16 -6.44 17.73
C PRO A 17 3.43 -5.96 16.47
N ILE A 18 2.61 -6.83 15.91
CA ILE A 18 1.69 -6.45 14.83
C ILE A 18 0.54 -5.67 15.43
N ILE A 19 0.39 -4.43 15.01
CA ILE A 19 -0.65 -3.50 15.43
C ILE A 19 -1.29 -2.82 14.22
N ILE A 20 -2.46 -2.20 14.41
CA ILE A 20 -3.06 -1.34 13.37
C ILE A 20 -2.06 -0.22 13.04
N GLY A 21 -1.73 -0.08 11.76
CA GLY A 21 -0.75 0.91 11.26
C GLY A 21 0.67 0.38 11.10
N GLN A 22 1.04 -0.77 11.70
CA GLN A 22 2.36 -1.38 11.58
C GLN A 22 2.23 -2.91 11.63
N ALA A 23 1.98 -3.54 10.48
CA ALA A 23 1.65 -4.96 10.38
C ALA A 23 2.75 -5.80 9.69
N CYS A 24 2.36 -6.88 9.01
CA CYS A 24 3.28 -7.90 8.48
C CYS A 24 4.20 -7.41 7.35
N GLU A 25 3.92 -6.28 6.73
CA GLU A 25 4.78 -5.66 5.72
C GLU A 25 6.16 -5.28 6.25
N PHE A 26 6.26 -4.92 7.53
CA PHE A 26 7.56 -4.65 8.17
C PHE A 26 8.29 -5.94 8.57
N ASP A 27 7.56 -7.00 8.90
CA ASP A 27 8.15 -8.33 9.07
C ASP A 27 8.79 -8.82 7.76
N TYR A 28 8.09 -8.67 6.63
CA TYR A 28 8.62 -8.95 5.31
C TYR A 28 9.89 -8.11 5.03
N SER A 29 9.83 -6.79 5.28
CA SER A 29 10.96 -5.90 5.02
C SER A 29 12.19 -6.26 5.86
N GLY A 30 12.02 -6.52 7.15
CA GLY A 30 13.10 -6.96 8.03
C GLY A 30 13.68 -8.31 7.62
N THR A 31 12.84 -9.27 7.21
CA THR A 31 13.26 -10.57 6.69
C THR A 31 14.13 -10.42 5.44
N GLN A 32 13.70 -9.59 4.49
CA GLN A 32 14.46 -9.34 3.25
C GLN A 32 15.81 -8.65 3.54
N ALA A 33 15.81 -7.72 4.50
CA ALA A 33 17.05 -7.08 4.93
C ALA A 33 18.04 -8.07 5.55
N CYS A 34 17.59 -8.92 6.48
CA CYS A 34 18.46 -9.95 7.06
C CYS A 34 19.07 -10.84 5.98
N LYS A 35 18.25 -11.32 5.04
CA LYS A 35 18.74 -12.15 3.92
C LYS A 35 19.76 -11.41 3.07
N ALA A 36 19.45 -10.18 2.65
CA ALA A 36 20.34 -9.38 1.80
C ALA A 36 21.69 -9.10 2.47
N LEU A 37 21.69 -8.74 3.75
CA LEU A 37 22.92 -8.47 4.49
C LEU A 37 23.76 -9.74 4.71
N ARG A 38 23.12 -10.88 5.01
CA ARG A 38 23.82 -12.17 5.13
C ARG A 38 24.38 -12.67 3.80
N GLU A 39 23.65 -12.51 2.70
CA GLU A 39 24.14 -12.80 1.34
C GLU A 39 25.43 -12.01 1.03
N GLU A 40 25.53 -10.78 1.55
CA GLU A 40 26.72 -9.95 1.41
C GLU A 40 27.83 -10.30 2.45
N GLY A 41 27.60 -11.26 3.33
CA GLY A 41 28.59 -11.76 4.29
C GLY A 41 28.70 -10.96 5.58
N TYR A 42 27.71 -10.12 5.92
CA TYR A 42 27.63 -9.46 7.23
C TYR A 42 27.04 -10.40 8.27
N ILE A 43 27.49 -10.27 9.50
CA ILE A 43 26.87 -10.89 10.67
C ILE A 43 25.67 -10.05 11.07
N VAL A 44 24.47 -10.63 11.00
CA VAL A 44 23.22 -9.95 11.30
C VAL A 44 22.73 -10.31 12.69
N ILE A 45 22.59 -9.30 13.53
CA ILE A 45 21.98 -9.38 14.85
C ILE A 45 20.58 -8.75 14.72
N LEU A 46 19.55 -9.50 15.03
CA LEU A 46 18.17 -9.03 14.99
C LEU A 46 17.63 -8.86 16.40
N VAL A 47 16.94 -7.75 16.66
CA VAL A 47 16.09 -7.59 17.85
C VAL A 47 14.65 -7.35 17.42
N ASN A 48 13.72 -8.14 17.94
CA ASN A 48 12.27 -7.95 17.76
C ASN A 48 11.53 -8.50 18.98
N SER A 49 10.47 -7.82 19.42
CA SER A 49 9.69 -8.26 20.58
C SER A 49 8.65 -9.33 20.27
N ASN A 50 8.36 -9.59 19.01
CA ASN A 50 7.38 -10.59 18.58
C ASN A 50 8.09 -11.86 18.07
N PRO A 51 7.99 -12.99 18.80
CA PRO A 51 8.60 -14.26 18.38
C PRO A 51 7.85 -14.96 17.24
N ALA A 52 6.65 -14.51 16.91
CA ALA A 52 5.76 -15.14 15.94
C ALA A 52 5.82 -14.49 14.55
N THR A 53 6.98 -13.95 14.17
CA THR A 53 7.22 -13.30 12.87
C THR A 53 8.19 -14.12 12.03
N ILE A 54 8.19 -13.89 10.72
CA ILE A 54 9.12 -14.56 9.80
C ILE A 54 10.55 -14.12 10.09
N MET A 55 10.77 -12.82 10.36
CA MET A 55 12.10 -12.28 10.64
C MET A 55 12.75 -12.92 11.87
N THR A 56 11.96 -13.38 12.84
CA THR A 56 12.46 -14.02 14.06
C THR A 56 12.64 -15.54 13.95
N ASP A 57 12.39 -16.11 12.76
CA ASP A 57 12.73 -17.50 12.48
C ASP A 57 14.26 -17.71 12.68
N PRO A 58 14.68 -18.80 13.36
CA PRO A 58 16.09 -19.04 13.69
C PRO A 58 17.06 -19.02 12.51
N GLU A 59 16.58 -19.28 11.29
CA GLU A 59 17.42 -19.32 10.09
C GLU A 59 17.63 -17.94 9.43
N ILE A 60 16.91 -16.91 9.86
CA ILE A 60 16.89 -15.60 9.18
C ILE A 60 18.08 -14.73 9.57
N ALA A 61 18.43 -14.66 10.85
CA ALA A 61 19.57 -13.88 11.35
C ALA A 61 20.61 -14.78 12.01
N ASP A 62 21.85 -14.30 12.16
CA ASP A 62 22.90 -15.04 12.85
C ASP A 62 22.65 -15.08 14.36
N ARG A 63 22.01 -14.04 14.89
CA ARG A 63 21.55 -13.95 16.28
C ARG A 63 20.23 -13.20 16.36
N THR A 64 19.25 -13.75 17.08
CA THR A 64 17.94 -13.16 17.27
C THR A 64 17.66 -12.95 18.75
N TYR A 65 17.39 -11.70 19.13
CA TYR A 65 16.98 -11.30 20.46
C TYR A 65 15.47 -11.06 20.47
N ILE A 66 14.73 -11.87 21.21
CA ILE A 66 13.29 -11.69 21.44
C ILE A 66 13.15 -10.86 22.70
N GLU A 67 13.24 -9.54 22.54
CA GLU A 67 13.28 -8.60 23.66
C GLU A 67 12.45 -7.34 23.35
N PRO A 68 12.00 -6.61 24.37
CA PRO A 68 11.33 -5.33 24.18
C PRO A 68 12.21 -4.34 23.41
N ILE A 69 11.63 -3.68 22.42
CA ILE A 69 12.31 -2.65 21.61
C ILE A 69 12.32 -1.33 22.41
N LYS A 70 13.23 -1.26 23.39
CA LYS A 70 13.48 -0.11 24.25
C LYS A 70 14.96 0.17 24.31
N TRP A 71 15.33 1.44 24.46
CA TRP A 71 16.73 1.85 24.45
C TRP A 71 17.56 1.15 25.53
N GLU A 72 17.02 0.92 26.74
CA GLU A 72 17.72 0.26 27.86
C GLU A 72 18.10 -1.18 27.53
N ILE A 73 17.26 -1.86 26.77
CA ILE A 73 17.49 -3.25 26.34
C ILE A 73 18.47 -3.26 25.17
N LEU A 74 18.25 -2.36 24.20
CA LEU A 74 19.16 -2.25 23.05
C LEU A 74 20.57 -1.86 23.48
N GLU A 75 20.74 -0.97 24.47
CA GLU A 75 22.07 -0.65 25.02
C GLU A 75 22.80 -1.90 25.51
N LYS A 76 22.12 -2.78 26.26
CA LYS A 76 22.70 -4.05 26.75
C LYS A 76 23.08 -4.99 25.60
N ILE A 77 22.23 -5.04 24.55
CA ILE A 77 22.53 -5.85 23.36
C ILE A 77 23.73 -5.27 22.62
N ILE A 78 23.79 -3.95 22.42
CA ILE A 78 24.92 -3.25 21.80
C ILE A 78 26.23 -3.46 22.61
N GLU A 79 26.16 -3.36 23.93
CA GLU A 79 27.28 -3.60 24.80
C GLU A 79 27.84 -5.03 24.66
N LYS A 80 26.95 -6.02 24.59
CA LYS A 80 27.29 -7.44 24.47
C LYS A 80 27.80 -7.81 23.07
N GLU A 81 27.10 -7.39 22.03
CA GLU A 81 27.34 -7.82 20.65
C GLU A 81 28.37 -6.96 19.93
N ARG A 82 28.54 -5.70 20.34
CA ARG A 82 29.41 -4.72 19.68
C ARG A 82 29.19 -4.67 18.16
N PRO A 83 27.98 -4.33 17.70
CA PRO A 83 27.76 -4.12 16.27
C PRO A 83 28.52 -2.89 15.78
N ASP A 84 28.94 -2.89 14.52
CA ASP A 84 29.56 -1.72 13.88
C ASP A 84 28.49 -0.70 13.47
N ALA A 85 27.28 -1.18 13.13
CA ALA A 85 26.19 -0.32 12.70
C ALA A 85 24.81 -0.82 13.18
N ILE A 86 23.84 0.11 13.22
CA ILE A 86 22.40 -0.20 13.36
C ILE A 86 21.66 0.19 12.10
N LEU A 87 20.66 -0.62 11.71
CA LEU A 87 19.77 -0.38 10.58
C LEU A 87 18.30 -0.30 11.04
N PRO A 88 17.75 0.91 11.26
CA PRO A 88 16.40 1.08 11.77
C PRO A 88 15.34 1.24 10.67
N THR A 89 15.71 1.58 9.44
CA THR A 89 14.79 2.03 8.37
C THR A 89 13.87 0.94 7.81
N LEU A 90 14.04 -0.30 8.25
CA LEU A 90 13.25 -1.47 7.80
C LEU A 90 12.32 -2.03 8.89
N GLY A 91 12.37 -1.47 10.11
CA GLY A 91 11.54 -1.88 11.25
C GLY A 91 10.41 -0.91 11.59
N GLY A 92 9.98 -0.09 10.65
CA GLY A 92 8.87 0.86 10.83
C GLY A 92 9.17 1.98 11.81
N GLN A 93 8.11 2.63 12.30
CA GLN A 93 8.22 3.79 13.20
C GLN A 93 8.84 3.43 14.55
N THR A 94 8.54 2.24 15.07
CA THR A 94 9.10 1.75 16.34
C THR A 94 10.63 1.73 16.30
N ALA A 95 11.18 1.22 15.21
CA ALA A 95 12.64 1.13 15.05
C ALA A 95 13.29 2.51 14.90
N LEU A 96 12.67 3.43 14.12
CA LEU A 96 13.17 4.80 13.97
C LEU A 96 13.20 5.54 15.31
N ASN A 97 12.11 5.47 16.07
CA ASN A 97 11.98 6.18 17.35
C ASN A 97 13.05 5.73 18.35
N VAL A 98 13.24 4.41 18.51
CA VAL A 98 14.25 3.92 19.44
C VAL A 98 15.69 4.19 18.98
N ALA A 99 15.92 4.20 17.66
CA ALA A 99 17.23 4.54 17.11
C ALA A 99 17.59 6.01 17.38
N LEU A 100 16.65 6.94 17.21
CA LEU A 100 16.83 8.34 17.60
C LEU A 100 17.04 8.49 19.10
N GLU A 101 16.34 7.73 19.92
CA GLU A 101 16.52 7.74 21.37
C GLU A 101 17.91 7.26 21.77
N LEU A 102 18.43 6.19 21.17
CA LEU A 102 19.80 5.71 21.35
C LEU A 102 20.84 6.77 20.94
N HIS A 103 20.61 7.47 19.82
CA HIS A 103 21.45 8.56 19.36
C HIS A 103 21.45 9.74 20.34
N ASN A 104 20.27 10.23 20.71
CA ASN A 104 20.11 11.40 21.58
C ASN A 104 20.65 11.18 23.00
N LYS A 105 20.67 9.93 23.47
CA LYS A 105 21.29 9.54 24.75
C LYS A 105 22.80 9.32 24.64
N GLY A 106 23.39 9.48 23.45
CA GLY A 106 24.83 9.29 23.22
C GLY A 106 25.28 7.82 23.28
N ILE A 107 24.35 6.86 23.28
CA ILE A 107 24.66 5.43 23.39
C ILE A 107 25.40 4.95 22.14
N LEU A 108 24.96 5.36 20.95
CA LEU A 108 25.62 4.99 19.70
C LEU A 108 27.06 5.49 19.68
N GLN A 109 27.30 6.74 20.10
CA GLN A 109 28.63 7.33 20.19
C GLN A 109 29.52 6.62 21.24
N LYS A 110 28.95 6.28 22.41
CA LYS A 110 29.63 5.57 23.50
C LYS A 110 30.22 4.24 23.03
N TYR A 111 29.52 3.52 22.15
CA TYR A 111 29.94 2.19 21.68
C TYR A 111 30.54 2.21 20.27
N GLY A 112 30.65 3.37 19.61
CA GLY A 112 31.18 3.51 18.25
C GLY A 112 30.29 2.87 17.17
N VAL A 113 28.96 2.91 17.35
CA VAL A 113 27.97 2.32 16.45
C VAL A 113 27.44 3.35 15.48
N GLU A 114 27.53 3.09 14.18
CA GLU A 114 26.99 3.96 13.13
C GLU A 114 25.50 3.69 12.88
N MET A 115 24.70 4.73 12.64
CA MET A 115 23.34 4.59 12.13
C MET A 115 23.37 4.62 10.60
N ILE A 116 22.98 3.51 9.96
CA ILE A 116 22.96 3.37 8.51
C ILE A 116 21.50 3.32 7.99
N GLY A 117 21.32 3.55 6.68
CA GLY A 117 19.99 3.61 6.02
C GLY A 117 19.44 5.05 5.98
N ALA A 118 19.35 5.72 7.10
CA ALA A 118 19.06 7.15 7.21
C ALA A 118 19.80 7.75 8.39
N SER A 119 20.29 8.98 8.26
CA SER A 119 20.96 9.69 9.36
C SER A 119 19.92 10.18 10.39
N PRO A 120 20.33 10.40 11.67
CA PRO A 120 19.46 11.00 12.67
C PRO A 120 18.84 12.32 12.20
N GLU A 121 19.62 13.16 11.54
CA GLU A 121 19.18 14.46 11.02
C GLU A 121 18.13 14.32 9.91
N ALA A 122 18.29 13.33 9.02
CA ALA A 122 17.32 13.04 7.97
C ALA A 122 15.99 12.53 8.56
N ILE A 123 16.07 11.65 9.56
CA ILE A 123 14.90 11.13 10.27
C ILE A 123 14.15 12.28 10.97
N GLU A 124 14.87 13.11 11.76
CA GLU A 124 14.27 14.25 12.44
C GLU A 124 13.67 15.26 11.47
N LYS A 125 14.35 15.54 10.35
CA LYS A 125 13.86 16.49 9.34
C LYS A 125 12.58 16.01 8.66
N ALA A 126 12.43 14.70 8.46
CA ALA A 126 11.23 14.11 7.85
C ALA A 126 10.07 13.98 8.85
N GLU A 127 10.35 13.60 10.09
CA GLU A 127 9.31 13.28 11.10
C GLU A 127 8.83 14.51 11.88
N ASP A 128 9.72 15.49 12.09
CA ASP A 128 9.34 16.77 12.72
C ASP A 128 8.60 17.66 11.71
N ARG A 129 7.35 17.92 11.98
CA ARG A 129 6.45 18.66 11.09
C ARG A 129 6.96 20.06 10.74
N GLN A 130 7.56 20.77 11.72
CA GLN A 130 8.07 22.11 11.46
C GLN A 130 9.39 22.07 10.65
N LYS A 131 10.26 21.12 10.94
CA LYS A 131 11.50 20.90 10.16
C LYS A 131 11.15 20.49 8.73
N PHE A 132 10.19 19.59 8.54
CA PHE A 132 9.70 19.18 7.21
C PHE A 132 9.16 20.39 6.44
N LYS A 133 8.28 21.18 7.04
CA LYS A 133 7.73 22.40 6.42
C LYS A 133 8.81 23.40 6.01
N ASN A 134 9.80 23.62 6.88
CA ASN A 134 10.92 24.52 6.57
C ASN A 134 11.77 23.98 5.42
N ALA A 135 12.00 22.66 5.37
CA ALA A 135 12.69 21.99 4.27
C ALA A 135 11.93 22.15 2.95
N MET A 136 10.61 21.93 2.95
CA MET A 136 9.77 22.11 1.76
C MET A 136 9.78 23.57 1.25
N LYS A 137 9.67 24.52 2.18
CA LYS A 137 9.76 25.94 1.83
C LYS A 137 11.10 26.31 1.16
N LYS A 138 12.21 25.73 1.65
CA LYS A 138 13.56 25.96 1.10
C LYS A 138 13.68 25.53 -0.36
N ILE A 139 13.05 24.44 -0.73
CA ILE A 139 13.07 23.89 -2.12
C ILE A 139 11.87 24.31 -2.98
N GLY A 140 11.01 25.19 -2.47
CA GLY A 140 9.86 25.72 -3.20
C GLY A 140 8.71 24.72 -3.38
N VAL A 141 8.69 23.63 -2.61
CA VAL A 141 7.58 22.66 -2.63
C VAL A 141 6.45 23.16 -1.73
N LYS A 142 5.24 23.20 -2.26
CA LYS A 142 4.06 23.61 -1.50
C LYS A 142 3.69 22.53 -0.47
N VAL A 143 3.28 22.98 0.71
CA VAL A 143 2.64 22.16 1.77
C VAL A 143 1.36 22.87 2.22
N PRO A 144 0.40 22.17 2.83
CA PRO A 144 -0.80 22.83 3.35
C PRO A 144 -0.44 23.98 4.30
N PRO A 145 -1.10 25.13 4.20
CA PRO A 145 -0.94 26.22 5.18
C PRO A 145 -1.17 25.68 6.59
N SER A 146 -0.25 25.95 7.52
CA SER A 146 -0.29 25.29 8.82
C SER A 146 0.40 26.14 9.91
N GLY A 147 0.25 25.74 11.16
CA GLY A 147 0.97 26.24 12.31
C GLY A 147 0.99 25.20 13.43
N VAL A 148 2.02 25.26 14.26
CA VAL A 148 2.13 24.44 15.47
C VAL A 148 1.65 25.25 16.67
N ALA A 149 0.75 24.71 17.45
CA ALA A 149 0.25 25.29 18.69
C ALA A 149 0.74 24.48 19.90
N LYS A 150 1.21 25.19 20.94
CA LYS A 150 1.56 24.65 22.26
C LYS A 150 0.56 25.06 23.33
N SER A 151 -0.40 25.88 22.96
CA SER A 151 -1.47 26.36 23.81
C SER A 151 -2.77 26.51 23.04
N PHE A 152 -3.87 26.53 23.77
CA PHE A 152 -5.20 26.73 23.21
C PHE A 152 -5.31 28.11 22.50
N ALA A 153 -4.70 29.15 23.07
CA ALA A 153 -4.73 30.51 22.50
C ALA A 153 -4.00 30.54 21.15
N GLU A 154 -2.78 30.01 21.07
CA GLU A 154 -2.03 29.91 19.81
C GLU A 154 -2.82 29.12 18.74
N ALA A 155 -3.51 28.05 19.17
CA ALA A 155 -4.32 27.26 18.26
C ALA A 155 -5.48 28.07 17.65
N GLN A 156 -6.13 28.91 18.43
CA GLN A 156 -7.18 29.80 17.93
C GLN A 156 -6.66 30.82 16.90
N GLU A 157 -5.50 31.42 17.15
CA GLU A 157 -4.85 32.35 16.20
C GLU A 157 -4.53 31.64 14.86
N ILE A 158 -4.01 30.41 14.94
CA ILE A 158 -3.72 29.61 13.75
C ILE A 158 -5.01 29.32 13.00
N ARG A 159 -6.07 28.84 13.69
CA ARG A 159 -7.39 28.57 13.07
C ARG A 159 -7.93 29.79 12.34
N ASP A 160 -7.87 30.96 12.97
CA ASP A 160 -8.43 32.20 12.38
C ASP A 160 -7.65 32.64 11.15
N ARG A 161 -6.36 32.26 11.05
CA ARG A 161 -5.51 32.51 9.89
C ARG A 161 -5.74 31.53 8.73
N ILE A 162 -5.86 30.23 9.03
CA ILE A 162 -5.96 29.18 8.00
C ILE A 162 -7.41 28.83 7.61
N GLY A 163 -8.38 29.18 8.47
CA GLY A 163 -9.80 28.85 8.26
C GLY A 163 -10.18 27.43 8.65
N LEU A 164 -11.44 27.10 8.41
CA LEU A 164 -12.03 25.78 8.58
C LEU A 164 -12.55 25.27 7.23
N PRO A 165 -12.57 23.95 6.98
CA PRO A 165 -12.15 22.89 7.90
C PRO A 165 -10.63 22.84 8.11
N ALA A 166 -10.20 22.41 9.31
CA ALA A 166 -8.81 22.27 9.68
C ALA A 166 -8.50 20.84 10.16
N VAL A 167 -7.32 20.35 9.82
CA VAL A 167 -6.79 19.06 10.31
C VAL A 167 -5.92 19.33 11.53
N LEU A 168 -6.18 18.61 12.62
CA LEU A 168 -5.39 18.68 13.84
C LEU A 168 -4.62 17.37 14.00
N ARG A 169 -3.30 17.48 14.21
CA ARG A 169 -2.41 16.32 14.36
C ARG A 169 -1.50 16.51 15.56
N PRO A 170 -1.73 15.81 16.68
CA PRO A 170 -0.81 15.84 17.80
C PRO A 170 0.58 15.34 17.37
N SER A 171 1.63 16.04 17.82
CA SER A 171 3.01 15.67 17.50
C SER A 171 3.41 14.38 18.19
N PHE A 172 4.22 13.54 17.51
CA PHE A 172 4.78 12.27 18.01
C PHE A 172 3.75 11.20 18.39
N THR A 173 2.54 11.23 17.82
CA THR A 173 1.54 10.18 17.96
C THR A 173 1.55 9.23 16.76
N MET A 174 1.25 7.94 16.98
CA MET A 174 1.21 6.93 15.93
C MET A 174 -0.18 6.78 15.31
N GLY A 175 -0.23 6.51 13.99
CA GLY A 175 -1.46 6.15 13.28
C GLY A 175 -2.56 7.21 13.33
N GLY A 176 -2.20 8.50 13.49
CA GLY A 176 -3.17 9.59 13.60
C GLY A 176 -3.90 9.68 14.93
N THR A 177 -3.44 8.98 15.97
CA THR A 177 -4.06 8.98 17.32
C THR A 177 -4.22 10.40 17.85
N GLY A 178 -5.43 10.75 18.28
CA GLY A 178 -5.79 12.07 18.81
C GLY A 178 -5.93 13.16 17.74
N GLY A 179 -5.61 12.86 16.48
CA GLY A 179 -5.87 13.73 15.36
C GLY A 179 -7.34 13.70 14.91
N GLY A 180 -7.72 14.69 14.12
CA GLY A 180 -9.07 14.80 13.58
C GLY A 180 -9.21 15.97 12.64
N ILE A 181 -10.41 16.09 12.08
CA ILE A 181 -10.79 17.21 11.21
C ILE A 181 -11.90 17.97 11.91
N ALA A 182 -11.67 19.26 12.08
CA ALA A 182 -12.64 20.20 12.64
C ALA A 182 -13.35 20.94 11.51
N TYR A 183 -14.65 20.80 11.41
CA TYR A 183 -15.48 21.52 10.44
C TYR A 183 -16.04 22.81 11.00
N ASN A 184 -16.12 22.93 12.33
CA ASN A 184 -16.62 24.09 13.04
C ASN A 184 -15.76 24.40 14.29
N LYS A 185 -16.07 25.53 14.96
CA LYS A 185 -15.31 25.98 16.12
C LYS A 185 -15.41 25.07 17.33
N ASP A 186 -16.55 24.41 17.52
CA ASP A 186 -16.77 23.55 18.69
C ASP A 186 -15.96 22.26 18.56
N GLU A 187 -16.01 21.62 17.39
CA GLU A 187 -15.16 20.48 17.05
C GLU A 187 -13.66 20.83 17.15
N PHE A 188 -13.29 22.04 16.68
CA PHE A 188 -11.91 22.51 16.81
C PHE A 188 -11.46 22.60 18.26
N ASN A 189 -12.30 23.19 19.12
CA ASN A 189 -11.98 23.36 20.53
C ASN A 189 -11.84 22.02 21.28
N GLU A 190 -12.70 21.05 20.96
CA GLU A 190 -12.62 19.69 21.52
C GLU A 190 -11.33 18.97 21.09
N LEU A 191 -11.07 18.97 19.77
CA LEU A 191 -9.91 18.30 19.19
C LEU A 191 -8.59 18.89 19.66
N ILE A 192 -8.48 20.23 19.77
CA ILE A 192 -7.23 20.85 20.21
C ILE A 192 -6.95 20.56 21.69
N THR A 193 -7.97 20.61 22.54
CA THR A 193 -7.82 20.28 23.97
C THR A 193 -7.30 18.85 24.14
N ARG A 194 -7.96 17.90 23.49
CA ARG A 194 -7.56 16.49 23.52
C ARG A 194 -6.19 16.27 22.88
N GLY A 195 -5.90 16.99 21.78
CA GLY A 195 -4.63 16.86 21.06
C GLY A 195 -3.43 17.32 21.87
N LEU A 196 -3.56 18.43 22.61
CA LEU A 196 -2.52 18.94 23.50
C LEU A 196 -2.25 17.98 24.68
N GLU A 197 -3.29 17.32 25.21
CA GLU A 197 -3.15 16.32 26.28
C GLU A 197 -2.48 15.03 25.79
N LEU A 198 -2.80 14.57 24.59
CA LEU A 198 -2.29 13.31 24.04
C LEU A 198 -0.88 13.42 23.44
N SER A 199 -0.46 14.63 23.07
CA SER A 199 0.90 14.84 22.55
C SER A 199 1.94 14.72 23.68
N PRO A 200 2.93 13.82 23.57
CA PRO A 200 3.99 13.69 24.58
C PRO A 200 4.79 14.99 24.82
N VAL A 201 4.77 15.90 23.86
CA VAL A 201 5.48 17.20 23.92
C VAL A 201 4.52 18.39 24.04
N GLY A 202 3.20 18.15 24.18
CA GLY A 202 2.20 19.20 24.30
C GLY A 202 2.05 20.06 23.04
N GLU A 203 2.26 19.50 21.85
CA GLU A 203 2.19 20.23 20.60
C GLU A 203 1.17 19.61 19.64
N VAL A 204 0.42 20.46 18.94
CA VAL A 204 -0.52 20.06 17.90
C VAL A 204 -0.25 20.87 16.63
N LEU A 205 0.00 20.19 15.53
CA LEU A 205 0.00 20.79 14.20
C LEU A 205 -1.45 21.02 13.77
N ILE A 206 -1.74 22.22 13.28
CA ILE A 206 -3.03 22.61 12.74
C ILE A 206 -2.80 23.00 11.28
N GLU A 207 -3.47 22.30 10.36
CA GLU A 207 -3.29 22.46 8.92
C GLU A 207 -4.61 22.80 8.25
N GLN A 208 -4.55 23.61 7.20
CA GLN A 208 -5.68 23.80 6.30
C GLN A 208 -6.08 22.44 5.72
N SER A 209 -7.36 22.11 5.76
CA SER A 209 -7.84 20.85 5.22
C SER A 209 -7.75 20.83 3.70
N ILE A 210 -7.26 19.72 3.19
CA ILE A 210 -7.27 19.36 1.77
C ILE A 210 -8.29 18.24 1.50
N ILE A 211 -9.31 18.12 2.34
CA ILE A 211 -10.38 17.13 2.14
C ILE A 211 -10.96 17.28 0.73
N GLY A 212 -11.19 16.14 0.09
CA GLY A 212 -11.73 16.10 -1.27
C GLY A 212 -10.69 16.28 -2.38
N TRP A 213 -9.42 16.55 -2.03
CA TRP A 213 -8.34 16.52 -3.00
C TRP A 213 -7.98 15.09 -3.34
N LYS A 214 -7.50 14.86 -4.56
CA LYS A 214 -6.96 13.57 -4.97
C LYS A 214 -5.68 13.27 -4.20
N GLU A 215 -5.49 12.02 -3.79
CA GLU A 215 -4.31 11.61 -3.01
C GLU A 215 -3.45 10.62 -3.78
N PHE A 216 -2.15 10.91 -3.82
CA PHE A 216 -1.16 10.12 -4.52
C PHE A 216 0.04 9.84 -3.62
N GLU A 217 0.74 8.74 -3.93
CA GLU A 217 1.99 8.40 -3.26
C GLU A 217 3.05 8.05 -4.31
N LEU A 218 4.30 8.43 -4.05
CA LEU A 218 5.45 7.94 -4.80
C LEU A 218 6.38 7.16 -3.86
N GLU A 219 6.72 5.95 -4.28
CA GLU A 219 7.81 5.19 -3.70
C GLU A 219 9.11 5.55 -4.39
N VAL A 220 10.02 6.13 -3.63
CA VAL A 220 11.26 6.72 -4.14
C VAL A 220 12.46 6.08 -3.49
N MET A 221 13.52 5.85 -4.24
CA MET A 221 14.76 5.31 -3.70
C MET A 221 15.94 6.17 -4.15
N ARG A 222 16.90 6.38 -3.24
CA ARG A 222 18.13 7.13 -3.50
C ARG A 222 19.33 6.44 -2.92
N ASP A 223 20.50 6.57 -3.60
CA ASP A 223 21.79 6.09 -3.15
C ASP A 223 22.78 7.24 -2.83
N ASN A 224 23.97 6.88 -2.33
CA ASN A 224 25.02 7.82 -1.98
C ASN A 224 25.66 8.54 -3.18
N ALA A 225 25.45 8.05 -4.40
CA ALA A 225 25.93 8.69 -5.62
C ALA A 225 24.88 9.64 -6.23
N ASP A 226 23.79 9.90 -5.50
CA ASP A 226 22.65 10.72 -5.92
C ASP A 226 21.85 10.13 -7.10
N ASN A 227 21.97 8.83 -7.36
CA ASN A 227 21.02 8.16 -8.23
C ASN A 227 19.67 8.10 -7.51
N VAL A 228 18.62 8.57 -8.17
CA VAL A 228 17.25 8.57 -7.64
C VAL A 228 16.32 7.89 -8.63
N VAL A 229 15.46 7.01 -8.14
CA VAL A 229 14.51 6.25 -8.97
C VAL A 229 13.13 6.28 -8.32
N ILE A 230 12.09 6.51 -9.13
CA ILE A 230 10.70 6.34 -8.74
C ILE A 230 10.31 4.89 -9.01
N ILE A 231 10.05 4.14 -7.95
CA ILE A 231 9.72 2.71 -8.06
C ILE A 231 8.28 2.50 -8.49
N CYS A 232 7.36 3.30 -7.93
CA CYS A 232 5.95 3.15 -8.20
C CYS A 232 5.19 4.44 -7.88
N SER A 233 4.22 4.78 -8.72
CA SER A 233 3.17 5.73 -8.39
C SER A 233 1.94 4.98 -7.91
N ILE A 234 1.30 5.49 -6.86
CA ILE A 234 0.12 4.90 -6.24
C ILE A 234 -0.95 5.99 -6.13
N GLU A 235 -2.19 5.64 -6.41
CA GLU A 235 -3.34 6.54 -6.31
C GLU A 235 -4.37 5.97 -5.34
N ASN A 236 -4.91 6.81 -4.47
CA ASN A 236 -5.99 6.46 -3.58
C ASN A 236 -7.34 6.66 -4.27
N PHE A 237 -8.20 5.66 -4.17
CA PHE A 237 -9.59 5.72 -4.66
C PHE A 237 -10.43 6.73 -3.87
N ASP A 238 -10.26 6.74 -2.54
CA ASP A 238 -10.89 7.74 -1.68
C ASP A 238 -10.05 9.02 -1.69
N PRO A 239 -10.69 10.19 -1.72
CA PRO A 239 -9.98 11.47 -1.63
C PRO A 239 -9.34 11.67 -0.26
N CYS A 240 -8.45 12.66 -0.14
CA CYS A 240 -7.88 13.10 1.13
C CYS A 240 -8.96 13.24 2.21
N GLY A 241 -8.70 12.72 3.40
CA GLY A 241 -9.63 12.65 4.53
C GLY A 241 -9.85 11.22 5.01
N VAL A 242 -9.54 10.21 4.20
CA VAL A 242 -9.44 8.80 4.58
C VAL A 242 -7.96 8.44 4.66
N HIS A 243 -7.54 7.73 5.71
CA HIS A 243 -6.15 7.27 5.83
C HIS A 243 -5.79 6.35 4.65
N THR A 244 -4.61 6.53 4.03
CA THR A 244 -4.18 5.76 2.85
C THR A 244 -4.25 4.24 3.07
N GLY A 245 -3.97 3.78 4.30
CA GLY A 245 -4.11 2.38 4.70
C GLY A 245 -5.55 1.85 4.64
N ASP A 246 -6.54 2.73 4.77
CA ASP A 246 -7.96 2.40 4.74
C ASP A 246 -8.63 2.69 3.39
N SER A 247 -7.91 3.33 2.45
CA SER A 247 -8.38 3.53 1.09
C SER A 247 -8.12 2.32 0.20
N ILE A 248 -8.97 2.11 -0.79
CA ILE A 248 -8.63 1.29 -1.97
C ILE A 248 -7.52 2.04 -2.70
N THR A 249 -6.42 1.36 -3.03
CA THR A 249 -5.30 1.98 -3.75
C THR A 249 -5.01 1.27 -5.05
N VAL A 250 -4.57 2.03 -6.04
CA VAL A 250 -4.31 1.55 -7.39
C VAL A 250 -2.90 1.91 -7.81
N ALA A 251 -2.18 0.99 -8.40
CA ALA A 251 -0.87 1.19 -8.97
C ALA A 251 -0.82 0.64 -10.42
N PRO A 252 -0.22 1.38 -11.36
CA PRO A 252 0.25 2.77 -11.25
C PRO A 252 -0.92 3.74 -11.09
N ALA A 253 -0.64 5.00 -10.75
CA ALA A 253 -1.65 6.07 -10.73
C ALA A 253 -2.35 6.18 -12.09
N GLN A 254 -3.69 6.30 -12.09
CA GLN A 254 -4.51 6.20 -13.30
C GLN A 254 -5.01 7.55 -13.80
N THR A 255 -5.13 8.54 -12.91
CA THR A 255 -5.81 9.80 -13.21
C THR A 255 -4.86 11.00 -13.25
N LEU A 256 -3.55 10.78 -13.13
CA LEU A 256 -2.54 11.80 -13.37
C LEU A 256 -2.37 12.06 -14.86
N THR A 257 -2.33 13.33 -15.22
CA THR A 257 -1.79 13.73 -16.52
C THR A 257 -0.27 13.59 -16.50
N ASP A 258 0.35 13.44 -17.67
CA ASP A 258 1.81 13.37 -17.77
C ASP A 258 2.50 14.59 -17.13
N LYS A 259 1.94 15.78 -17.32
CA LYS A 259 2.44 17.03 -16.70
C LYS A 259 2.41 16.98 -15.18
N GLU A 260 1.30 16.51 -14.60
CA GLU A 260 1.17 16.37 -13.14
C GLU A 260 2.14 15.33 -12.60
N TYR A 261 2.27 14.20 -13.30
CA TYR A 261 3.22 13.16 -12.93
C TYR A 261 4.67 13.68 -12.93
N GLN A 262 5.09 14.40 -13.97
CA GLN A 262 6.44 14.99 -14.04
C GLN A 262 6.67 16.01 -12.93
N GLN A 263 5.70 16.88 -12.63
CA GLN A 263 5.80 17.82 -11.51
C GLN A 263 5.94 17.10 -10.16
N MET A 264 5.18 16.02 -9.96
CA MET A 264 5.24 15.20 -8.75
C MET A 264 6.59 14.51 -8.63
N ARG A 265 7.09 13.95 -9.74
CA ARG A 265 8.40 13.33 -9.84
C ARG A 265 9.53 14.31 -9.50
N ASP A 266 9.56 15.49 -10.11
CA ASP A 266 10.57 16.52 -9.84
C ASP A 266 10.52 16.97 -8.38
N SER A 267 9.33 17.13 -7.83
CA SER A 267 9.13 17.44 -6.41
C SER A 267 9.70 16.33 -5.53
N ALA A 268 9.44 15.06 -5.85
CA ALA A 268 9.94 13.92 -5.06
C ALA A 268 11.48 13.84 -5.07
N LEU A 269 12.09 14.09 -6.22
CA LEU A 269 13.55 14.16 -6.35
C LEU A 269 14.14 15.30 -5.48
N ALA A 270 13.50 16.45 -5.47
CA ALA A 270 13.92 17.57 -4.63
C ALA A 270 13.73 17.28 -3.14
N ILE A 271 12.61 16.69 -2.76
CA ILE A 271 12.28 16.35 -1.36
C ILE A 271 13.30 15.34 -0.79
N ILE A 272 13.54 14.21 -1.47
CA ILE A 272 14.44 13.19 -0.93
C ILE A 272 15.87 13.70 -0.76
N ARG A 273 16.31 14.61 -1.64
CA ARG A 273 17.62 15.28 -1.55
C ARG A 273 17.67 16.24 -0.37
N GLU A 274 16.65 17.11 -0.21
CA GLU A 274 16.62 18.11 0.87
C GLU A 274 16.48 17.47 2.25
N ILE A 275 15.68 16.40 2.36
CA ILE A 275 15.56 15.63 3.61
C ILE A 275 16.88 14.96 3.94
N GLY A 276 17.60 14.48 2.92
CA GLY A 276 18.93 13.89 3.10
C GLY A 276 18.92 12.37 3.28
N VAL A 277 17.84 11.67 2.87
CA VAL A 277 17.89 10.21 2.76
C VAL A 277 18.82 9.87 1.60
N ALA A 278 19.96 9.27 1.92
CA ALA A 278 21.03 8.98 0.98
C ALA A 278 21.19 7.49 0.68
N THR A 279 20.57 6.61 1.44
CA THR A 279 20.71 5.16 1.30
C THR A 279 19.42 4.43 1.65
N GLY A 280 18.42 4.52 0.80
CA GLY A 280 17.22 3.76 1.07
C GLY A 280 15.98 4.21 0.32
N GLY A 281 14.88 3.55 0.63
CA GLY A 281 13.55 3.85 0.11
C GLY A 281 12.79 4.79 1.03
N SER A 282 11.91 5.57 0.42
CA SER A 282 11.02 6.53 1.09
C SER A 282 9.69 6.58 0.38
N ASN A 283 8.65 6.85 1.16
CA ASN A 283 7.31 7.11 0.65
C ASN A 283 7.01 8.60 0.78
N ILE A 284 6.53 9.22 -0.29
CA ILE A 284 6.13 10.63 -0.30
C ILE A 284 4.66 10.72 -0.71
N GLN A 285 3.85 11.41 0.10
CA GLN A 285 2.41 11.56 -0.12
C GLN A 285 2.10 12.96 -0.63
N TYR A 286 1.20 13.04 -1.61
CA TYR A 286 0.79 14.25 -2.29
C TYR A 286 -0.73 14.40 -2.34
N GLY A 287 -1.20 15.64 -2.20
CA GLY A 287 -2.56 16.03 -2.53
C GLY A 287 -2.59 16.88 -3.79
N ILE A 288 -3.51 16.58 -4.71
CA ILE A 288 -3.76 17.40 -5.91
C ILE A 288 -5.19 17.91 -5.87
N ASN A 289 -5.33 19.23 -5.97
CA ASN A 289 -6.63 19.86 -6.06
C ASN A 289 -7.27 19.58 -7.42
N PRO A 290 -8.39 18.86 -7.48
CA PRO A 290 -9.02 18.50 -8.75
C PRO A 290 -9.58 19.71 -9.53
N ALA A 291 -9.77 20.86 -8.86
CA ALA A 291 -10.35 22.05 -9.48
C ALA A 291 -9.32 22.88 -10.27
N ASN A 292 -8.04 22.87 -9.87
CA ASN A 292 -7.02 23.74 -10.46
C ASN A 292 -5.65 23.09 -10.66
N GLY A 293 -5.47 21.83 -10.24
CA GLY A 293 -4.21 21.09 -10.35
C GLY A 293 -3.13 21.53 -9.34
N ASP A 294 -3.46 22.35 -8.33
CA ASP A 294 -2.51 22.69 -7.27
C ASP A 294 -2.08 21.43 -6.52
N MET A 295 -0.77 21.24 -6.41
CA MET A 295 -0.16 20.10 -5.74
C MET A 295 0.53 20.51 -4.45
N VAL A 296 0.34 19.74 -3.39
CA VAL A 296 1.01 19.89 -2.10
C VAL A 296 1.64 18.57 -1.66
N ALA A 297 2.82 18.63 -1.04
CA ALA A 297 3.39 17.50 -0.33
C ALA A 297 2.75 17.43 1.07
N ILE A 298 2.25 16.24 1.44
CA ILE A 298 1.59 16.01 2.74
C ILE A 298 2.63 15.58 3.77
N GLU A 299 3.39 14.54 3.45
CA GLU A 299 4.44 14.02 4.33
C GLU A 299 5.43 13.13 3.55
N MET A 300 6.56 12.85 4.18
CA MET A 300 7.54 11.89 3.70
C MET A 300 7.91 10.94 4.85
N ASN A 301 7.90 9.64 4.56
CA ASN A 301 8.41 8.62 5.47
C ASN A 301 9.86 8.28 5.07
N PRO A 302 10.90 8.56 5.90
CA PRO A 302 12.31 8.33 5.55
C PRO A 302 12.73 6.87 5.78
N ARG A 303 11.86 5.95 5.43
CA ARG A 303 11.98 4.51 5.67
C ARG A 303 11.12 3.73 4.70
N VAL A 304 11.36 2.43 4.61
CA VAL A 304 10.41 1.51 3.96
C VAL A 304 9.06 1.61 4.69
N SER A 305 8.00 1.75 3.93
CA SER A 305 6.62 1.92 4.39
C SER A 305 5.76 0.69 4.05
N ARG A 306 4.48 0.73 4.41
CA ARG A 306 3.53 -0.28 3.95
C ARG A 306 3.32 -0.22 2.44
N SER A 307 3.24 0.98 1.91
CA SER A 307 3.16 1.21 0.45
C SER A 307 4.38 0.66 -0.28
N SER A 308 5.57 0.63 0.36
CA SER A 308 6.76 0.00 -0.22
C SER A 308 6.60 -1.50 -0.43
N ALA A 309 5.90 -2.21 0.48
CA ALA A 309 5.61 -3.63 0.31
C ALA A 309 4.60 -3.85 -0.84
N LEU A 310 3.58 -2.99 -0.94
CA LEU A 310 2.64 -2.99 -2.07
C LEU A 310 3.40 -2.73 -3.39
N ALA A 311 4.19 -1.67 -3.45
CA ALA A 311 4.98 -1.30 -4.63
C ALA A 311 5.94 -2.42 -5.04
N SER A 312 6.63 -3.06 -4.09
CA SER A 312 7.50 -4.20 -4.36
C SER A 312 6.77 -5.36 -5.02
N LYS A 313 5.53 -5.65 -4.58
CA LYS A 313 4.72 -6.72 -5.17
C LYS A 313 4.07 -6.30 -6.49
N ALA A 314 3.71 -5.03 -6.61
CA ALA A 314 3.12 -4.49 -7.83
C ALA A 314 4.12 -4.44 -8.98
N THR A 315 5.36 -4.03 -8.71
CA THR A 315 6.39 -3.86 -9.74
C THR A 315 7.37 -5.04 -9.83
N GLY A 316 7.37 -5.94 -8.86
CA GLY A 316 8.42 -6.95 -8.72
C GLY A 316 9.75 -6.40 -8.18
N PHE A 317 9.91 -5.08 -8.07
CA PHE A 317 11.14 -4.46 -7.59
C PHE A 317 11.32 -4.66 -6.07
N PRO A 318 12.41 -5.31 -5.59
CA PRO A 318 12.55 -5.71 -4.20
C PRO A 318 13.07 -4.56 -3.32
N ILE A 319 12.22 -3.56 -3.01
CA ILE A 319 12.59 -2.32 -2.32
C ILE A 319 13.38 -2.59 -1.03
N ALA A 320 12.90 -3.48 -0.16
CA ALA A 320 13.55 -3.74 1.12
C ALA A 320 14.95 -4.38 0.97
N LYS A 321 15.11 -5.30 0.01
CA LYS A 321 16.41 -5.91 -0.33
C LYS A 321 17.38 -4.87 -0.84
N ILE A 322 16.96 -4.05 -1.80
CA ILE A 322 17.79 -3.00 -2.39
C ILE A 322 18.15 -1.96 -1.32
N ALA A 323 17.18 -1.49 -0.50
CA ALA A 323 17.43 -0.55 0.59
C ALA A 323 18.49 -1.04 1.58
N ALA A 324 18.45 -2.33 1.94
CA ALA A 324 19.47 -2.94 2.80
C ALA A 324 20.86 -2.93 2.15
N LYS A 325 20.95 -3.20 0.84
CA LYS A 325 22.22 -3.14 0.09
C LYS A 325 22.75 -1.72 -0.04
N LEU A 326 21.88 -0.74 -0.30
CA LEU A 326 22.26 0.67 -0.34
C LEU A 326 22.82 1.13 1.01
N ALA A 327 22.22 0.69 2.13
CA ALA A 327 22.67 1.03 3.48
C ALA A 327 24.11 0.57 3.78
N VAL A 328 24.58 -0.47 3.10
CA VAL A 328 25.97 -0.98 3.22
C VAL A 328 26.87 -0.57 2.04
N GLY A 329 26.49 0.50 1.33
CA GLY A 329 27.36 1.22 0.40
C GLY A 329 27.22 0.85 -1.08
N PHE A 330 26.36 -0.08 -1.45
CA PHE A 330 26.06 -0.33 -2.87
C PHE A 330 25.34 0.87 -3.51
N ARG A 331 25.41 0.99 -4.82
CA ARG A 331 24.73 2.01 -5.60
C ARG A 331 23.69 1.38 -6.51
N LEU A 332 22.65 2.15 -6.87
CA LEU A 332 21.57 1.70 -7.73
C LEU A 332 22.04 1.28 -9.13
N ASP A 333 23.06 1.96 -9.67
CA ASP A 333 23.65 1.65 -10.97
C ASP A 333 24.54 0.40 -10.98
N GLU A 334 24.93 -0.10 -9.81
CA GLU A 334 25.75 -1.31 -9.65
C GLU A 334 24.94 -2.55 -9.28
N LEU A 335 23.75 -2.35 -8.71
CA LEU A 335 22.82 -3.44 -8.39
C LEU A 335 22.01 -3.80 -9.64
N ARG A 336 21.92 -5.09 -9.93
CA ARG A 336 21.04 -5.59 -10.97
C ARG A 336 19.61 -5.73 -10.46
N ASN A 337 18.65 -5.46 -11.32
CA ASN A 337 17.26 -5.77 -11.06
C ASN A 337 17.07 -7.29 -11.02
N ASP A 338 16.54 -7.81 -9.92
CA ASP A 338 16.34 -9.25 -9.73
C ASP A 338 15.35 -9.85 -10.73
N ILE A 339 14.47 -9.02 -11.31
CA ILE A 339 13.41 -9.45 -12.21
C ILE A 339 13.96 -9.67 -13.62
N THR A 340 14.58 -8.66 -14.18
CA THR A 340 15.11 -8.72 -15.55
C THR A 340 16.51 -9.33 -15.61
N ARG A 341 17.30 -9.17 -14.54
CA ARG A 341 18.72 -9.52 -14.46
C ARG A 341 19.62 -8.80 -15.47
N GLU A 342 19.04 -8.05 -16.37
CA GLU A 342 19.69 -7.27 -17.43
C GLU A 342 19.81 -5.80 -17.06
N THR A 343 18.73 -5.20 -16.55
CA THR A 343 18.68 -3.78 -16.20
C THR A 343 19.28 -3.51 -14.82
N PRO A 344 19.93 -2.34 -14.60
CA PRO A 344 20.35 -1.92 -13.26
C PRO A 344 19.14 -1.47 -12.43
N ALA A 345 19.31 -1.44 -11.10
CA ALA A 345 18.25 -1.03 -10.17
C ALA A 345 17.90 0.47 -10.25
N CYS A 346 18.68 1.28 -10.95
CA CYS A 346 18.36 2.69 -11.25
C CYS A 346 17.40 2.86 -12.43
N PHE A 347 16.98 1.78 -13.08
CA PHE A 347 15.97 1.81 -14.14
C PHE A 347 14.58 1.89 -13.52
N GLU A 348 13.81 2.93 -13.83
CA GLU A 348 12.47 3.13 -13.27
C GLU A 348 11.51 2.04 -13.77
N PRO A 349 10.79 1.34 -12.86
CA PRO A 349 9.81 0.35 -13.28
C PRO A 349 8.70 0.96 -14.13
N THR A 350 8.33 0.24 -15.18
CA THR A 350 7.16 0.52 -16.02
C THR A 350 6.31 -0.75 -16.07
N ILE A 351 5.04 -0.66 -15.73
CA ILE A 351 4.14 -1.81 -15.70
C ILE A 351 2.97 -1.59 -16.67
N ASP A 352 2.57 -2.66 -17.34
CA ASP A 352 1.49 -2.66 -18.35
C ASP A 352 0.21 -3.34 -17.85
N TYR A 353 0.07 -3.48 -16.54
CA TYR A 353 -1.09 -4.02 -15.82
C TYR A 353 -1.50 -3.08 -14.70
N VAL A 354 -2.64 -3.35 -14.10
CA VAL A 354 -3.18 -2.57 -12.99
C VAL A 354 -3.25 -3.43 -11.73
N VAL A 355 -2.73 -2.88 -10.65
CA VAL A 355 -2.77 -3.50 -9.32
C VAL A 355 -3.78 -2.75 -8.47
N THR A 356 -4.72 -3.46 -7.87
CA THR A 356 -5.69 -2.89 -6.92
C THR A 356 -5.49 -3.53 -5.55
N LYS A 357 -5.28 -2.71 -4.52
CA LYS A 357 -5.25 -3.11 -3.12
C LYS A 357 -6.56 -2.70 -2.45
N ILE A 358 -7.18 -3.61 -1.71
CA ILE A 358 -8.37 -3.33 -0.90
C ILE A 358 -8.08 -3.66 0.56
N PRO A 359 -8.32 -2.72 1.50
CA PRO A 359 -8.16 -2.96 2.91
C PRO A 359 -9.14 -4.00 3.45
N ARG A 360 -8.73 -4.70 4.49
CA ARG A 360 -9.58 -5.62 5.27
C ARG A 360 -9.83 -5.03 6.65
N TRP A 361 -11.10 -4.86 6.99
CA TRP A 361 -11.53 -4.45 8.33
C TRP A 361 -12.14 -5.65 9.04
N ALA A 362 -12.04 -5.69 10.36
CA ALA A 362 -12.59 -6.75 11.20
C ALA A 362 -13.77 -6.24 12.05
N PHE A 363 -14.56 -5.31 11.51
CA PHE A 363 -15.71 -4.72 12.23
C PHE A 363 -16.74 -5.77 12.64
N GLU A 364 -16.86 -6.87 11.89
CA GLU A 364 -17.71 -8.00 12.26
C GLU A 364 -17.31 -8.67 13.58
N LYS A 365 -16.07 -8.47 14.06
CA LYS A 365 -15.58 -8.95 15.34
C LYS A 365 -15.70 -7.91 16.46
N PHE A 366 -15.95 -6.66 16.10
CA PHE A 366 -16.02 -5.52 17.01
C PHE A 366 -17.26 -4.67 16.68
N PRO A 367 -18.47 -5.14 17.03
CA PRO A 367 -19.72 -4.51 16.61
C PRO A 367 -19.91 -3.08 17.14
N ASP A 368 -19.29 -2.75 18.27
CA ASP A 368 -19.36 -1.41 18.87
C ASP A 368 -18.34 -0.42 18.30
N ALA A 369 -17.49 -0.87 17.36
CA ALA A 369 -16.49 0.01 16.75
C ALA A 369 -17.14 0.98 15.77
N ASN A 370 -16.68 2.23 15.79
CA ASN A 370 -17.06 3.21 14.78
C ASN A 370 -16.48 2.81 13.41
N THR A 371 -17.35 2.49 12.46
CA THR A 371 -17.00 2.02 11.11
C THR A 371 -16.70 3.13 10.12
N THR A 372 -16.87 4.41 10.51
CA THR A 372 -16.53 5.57 9.66
C THR A 372 -15.02 5.62 9.45
N LEU A 373 -14.60 5.65 8.19
CA LEU A 373 -13.18 5.80 7.84
C LEU A 373 -12.78 7.27 7.93
N THR A 374 -11.64 7.53 8.55
CA THR A 374 -11.12 8.86 8.83
C THR A 374 -9.61 8.89 8.57
N THR A 375 -8.93 9.96 8.99
CA THR A 375 -7.47 10.03 8.96
C THR A 375 -6.77 9.06 9.93
N GLN A 376 -7.52 8.41 10.81
CA GLN A 376 -7.01 7.34 11.67
C GLN A 376 -7.26 5.98 11.02
N MET A 377 -6.20 5.19 10.86
CA MET A 377 -6.28 3.86 10.27
C MET A 377 -7.04 2.87 11.14
N LYS A 378 -7.89 2.05 10.52
CA LYS A 378 -8.75 1.03 11.16
C LYS A 378 -8.61 -0.36 10.53
N SER A 379 -8.03 -0.46 9.34
CA SER A 379 -7.83 -1.75 8.67
C SER A 379 -6.80 -2.62 9.41
N VAL A 380 -7.04 -3.92 9.39
CA VAL A 380 -6.19 -4.94 10.04
C VAL A 380 -5.34 -5.72 9.06
N GLY A 381 -5.56 -5.50 7.77
CA GLY A 381 -4.85 -6.15 6.68
C GLY A 381 -5.36 -5.67 5.33
N GLU A 382 -4.95 -6.35 4.28
CA GLU A 382 -5.28 -5.98 2.91
C GLU A 382 -5.22 -7.18 1.96
N THR A 383 -5.90 -7.08 0.83
CA THR A 383 -5.71 -7.95 -0.31
C THR A 383 -5.22 -7.15 -1.51
N MET A 384 -4.48 -7.80 -2.40
CA MET A 384 -3.98 -7.22 -3.63
C MET A 384 -4.34 -8.11 -4.81
N ALA A 385 -4.78 -7.53 -5.90
CA ALA A 385 -5.03 -8.25 -7.13
C ALA A 385 -4.47 -7.50 -8.34
N ILE A 386 -4.04 -8.27 -9.33
CA ILE A 386 -3.47 -7.79 -10.58
C ILE A 386 -4.40 -8.17 -11.73
N GLY A 387 -4.61 -7.25 -12.66
CA GLY A 387 -5.36 -7.47 -13.90
C GLY A 387 -4.86 -6.54 -15.00
N ARG A 388 -5.28 -6.76 -16.25
CA ARG A 388 -4.91 -5.88 -17.37
C ARG A 388 -5.61 -4.53 -17.31
N THR A 389 -6.72 -4.46 -16.57
CA THR A 389 -7.51 -3.24 -16.37
C THR A 389 -7.88 -3.06 -14.90
N PHE A 390 -8.23 -1.83 -14.53
CA PHE A 390 -8.77 -1.54 -13.20
C PHE A 390 -10.04 -2.34 -12.91
N LYS A 391 -10.94 -2.50 -13.88
CA LYS A 391 -12.18 -3.29 -13.73
C LYS A 391 -11.88 -4.74 -13.33
N GLU A 392 -10.93 -5.36 -14.01
CA GLU A 392 -10.52 -6.74 -13.72
C GLU A 392 -9.86 -6.85 -12.34
N SER A 393 -8.87 -5.98 -12.04
CA SER A 393 -8.14 -6.01 -10.78
C SER A 393 -9.05 -5.69 -9.58
N LEU A 394 -9.97 -4.72 -9.71
CA LEU A 394 -10.94 -4.38 -8.67
C LEU A 394 -11.84 -5.57 -8.31
N GLN A 395 -12.46 -6.21 -9.30
CA GLN A 395 -13.34 -7.36 -9.04
C GLN A 395 -12.58 -8.55 -8.46
N LYS A 396 -11.35 -8.79 -8.91
CA LYS A 396 -10.47 -9.81 -8.31
C LYS A 396 -10.14 -9.49 -6.85
N ALA A 397 -9.78 -8.24 -6.54
CA ALA A 397 -9.46 -7.81 -5.18
C ALA A 397 -10.67 -7.94 -4.25
N LEU A 398 -11.87 -7.55 -4.70
CA LEU A 398 -13.10 -7.69 -3.91
C LEU A 398 -13.39 -9.13 -3.51
N ARG A 399 -13.24 -10.10 -4.43
CA ARG A 399 -13.40 -11.51 -4.07
C ARG A 399 -12.22 -12.08 -3.29
N GLY A 400 -11.01 -11.52 -3.49
CA GLY A 400 -9.81 -11.87 -2.75
C GLY A 400 -9.84 -11.51 -1.27
N LEU A 401 -10.76 -10.64 -0.83
CA LEU A 401 -11.00 -10.36 0.59
C LEU A 401 -11.55 -11.56 1.37
N GLU A 402 -12.05 -12.60 0.68
CA GLU A 402 -12.62 -13.82 1.27
C GLU A 402 -13.75 -13.57 2.29
N THR A 403 -14.50 -12.48 2.09
CA THR A 403 -15.66 -12.10 2.92
C THR A 403 -16.98 -12.68 2.39
N GLY A 404 -16.91 -13.70 1.51
CA GLY A 404 -18.09 -14.30 0.88
C GLY A 404 -18.62 -13.53 -0.34
N ARG A 405 -17.98 -12.42 -0.71
CA ARG A 405 -18.31 -11.63 -1.91
C ARG A 405 -17.70 -12.27 -3.15
N PHE A 406 -18.38 -12.19 -4.29
CA PHE A 406 -17.90 -12.74 -5.57
C PHE A 406 -17.25 -11.68 -6.46
N GLY A 407 -17.32 -10.41 -6.07
CA GLY A 407 -16.85 -9.23 -6.75
C GLY A 407 -17.67 -8.01 -6.34
N LEU A 408 -17.98 -7.13 -7.28
CA LEU A 408 -18.72 -5.89 -7.00
C LEU A 408 -20.19 -6.12 -6.63
N GLY A 409 -20.77 -7.27 -6.97
CA GLY A 409 -22.15 -7.67 -6.65
C GLY A 409 -22.46 -9.05 -7.20
N CYS A 410 -23.74 -9.35 -7.36
CA CYS A 410 -24.27 -10.64 -7.88
C CYS A 410 -23.89 -11.83 -6.99
N ASP A 411 -23.99 -11.66 -5.67
CA ASP A 411 -23.72 -12.67 -4.66
C ASP A 411 -24.79 -12.69 -3.57
N ARG A 412 -24.63 -13.58 -2.59
CA ARG A 412 -25.63 -13.74 -1.51
C ARG A 412 -25.75 -12.53 -0.58
N ALA A 413 -24.76 -11.66 -0.54
CA ALA A 413 -24.75 -10.43 0.26
C ALA A 413 -25.22 -9.21 -0.58
N ASP A 414 -25.53 -9.40 -1.87
CA ASP A 414 -26.08 -8.35 -2.72
C ASP A 414 -27.54 -8.10 -2.35
N LEU A 415 -27.84 -6.89 -1.90
CA LEU A 415 -29.17 -6.50 -1.46
C LEU A 415 -30.06 -5.97 -2.60
N TRP A 416 -29.48 -5.66 -3.77
CA TRP A 416 -30.21 -5.08 -4.88
C TRP A 416 -31.22 -6.04 -5.47
N GLY A 417 -32.47 -5.59 -5.61
CA GLY A 417 -33.57 -6.42 -6.13
C GLY A 417 -34.14 -7.42 -5.13
N THR A 418 -33.77 -7.31 -3.85
CA THR A 418 -34.31 -8.13 -2.75
C THR A 418 -35.29 -7.32 -1.88
N ASP A 419 -35.96 -7.98 -0.96
CA ASP A 419 -36.83 -7.37 0.07
C ASP A 419 -36.04 -6.49 1.06
N LYS A 420 -34.70 -6.60 1.07
CA LYS A 420 -33.78 -5.82 1.88
C LYS A 420 -33.04 -4.74 1.08
N GLN A 421 -33.53 -4.41 -0.10
CA GLN A 421 -32.91 -3.35 -0.90
C GLN A 421 -32.88 -2.04 -0.13
N PRO A 422 -31.69 -1.39 0.00
CA PRO A 422 -31.60 -0.12 0.72
C PRO A 422 -32.39 0.98 0.02
N SER A 423 -32.96 1.89 0.81
CA SER A 423 -33.66 3.07 0.29
C SER A 423 -32.66 4.05 -0.34
N ARG A 424 -33.18 4.97 -1.18
CA ARG A 424 -32.35 6.02 -1.79
C ARG A 424 -31.64 6.87 -0.74
N GLU A 425 -32.32 7.18 0.37
CA GLU A 425 -31.76 7.95 1.48
C GLU A 425 -30.61 7.19 2.17
N GLU A 426 -30.78 5.89 2.37
CA GLU A 426 -29.72 5.02 2.94
C GLU A 426 -28.52 4.93 1.98
N ILE A 427 -28.76 4.77 0.68
CA ILE A 427 -27.72 4.74 -0.34
C ILE A 427 -26.92 6.05 -0.29
N ILE A 428 -27.61 7.20 -0.29
CA ILE A 428 -26.98 8.52 -0.23
C ILE A 428 -26.11 8.66 1.04
N ALA A 429 -26.65 8.29 2.21
CA ALA A 429 -25.93 8.36 3.47
C ALA A 429 -24.66 7.48 3.46
N LYS A 430 -24.76 6.27 2.94
CA LYS A 430 -23.66 5.30 2.88
C LYS A 430 -22.56 5.68 1.88
N ILE A 431 -22.88 6.34 0.77
CA ILE A 431 -21.84 6.80 -0.17
C ILE A 431 -21.17 8.10 0.30
N ALA A 432 -21.91 9.00 0.97
CA ALA A 432 -21.40 10.29 1.39
C ALA A 432 -20.32 10.16 2.49
N ILE A 433 -20.48 9.22 3.42
CA ILE A 433 -19.55 8.99 4.53
C ILE A 433 -18.66 7.80 4.20
N PRO A 434 -17.32 7.94 4.20
CA PRO A 434 -16.41 6.84 3.96
C PRO A 434 -16.60 5.70 4.97
N ASN A 435 -16.78 4.48 4.47
CA ASN A 435 -16.98 3.29 5.27
C ASN A 435 -16.58 2.03 4.50
N SER A 436 -16.45 0.89 5.17
CA SER A 436 -16.00 -0.38 4.59
C SER A 436 -16.93 -0.96 3.52
N GLU A 437 -18.19 -0.53 3.45
CA GLU A 437 -19.18 -1.04 2.49
C GLU A 437 -19.38 -0.10 1.31
N ARG A 438 -18.76 1.09 1.33
CA ARG A 438 -18.97 2.17 0.37
C ARG A 438 -18.92 1.70 -1.09
N ILE A 439 -17.99 0.82 -1.43
CA ILE A 439 -17.79 0.32 -2.80
C ILE A 439 -19.06 -0.38 -3.36
N TRP A 440 -19.77 -1.15 -2.53
CA TRP A 440 -21.03 -1.80 -2.95
C TRP A 440 -22.20 -0.82 -3.00
N PHE A 441 -22.21 0.18 -2.11
CA PHE A 441 -23.23 1.25 -2.15
C PHE A 441 -23.04 2.19 -3.34
N LEU A 442 -21.82 2.38 -3.88
CA LEU A 442 -21.62 3.06 -5.17
C LEU A 442 -22.30 2.31 -6.32
N ARG A 443 -22.24 0.96 -6.32
CA ARG A 443 -23.01 0.17 -7.29
C ARG A 443 -24.52 0.37 -7.12
N TYR A 444 -25.02 0.38 -5.89
CA TYR A 444 -26.45 0.63 -5.66
C TYR A 444 -26.87 2.03 -6.10
N ALA A 445 -26.06 3.04 -5.87
CA ALA A 445 -26.33 4.41 -6.32
C ALA A 445 -26.48 4.50 -7.84
N ILE A 446 -25.59 3.83 -8.59
CA ILE A 446 -25.66 3.79 -10.06
C ILE A 446 -26.90 3.02 -10.52
N LEU A 447 -27.22 1.88 -9.89
CA LEU A 447 -28.42 1.10 -10.22
C LEU A 447 -29.72 1.83 -9.88
N ASP A 448 -29.71 2.69 -8.85
CA ASP A 448 -30.83 3.58 -8.47
C ASP A 448 -30.97 4.80 -9.39
N GLY A 449 -30.09 4.93 -10.41
CA GLY A 449 -30.17 5.97 -11.43
C GLY A 449 -29.47 7.28 -11.06
N MET A 450 -28.61 7.30 -10.03
CA MET A 450 -27.77 8.47 -9.75
C MET A 450 -26.73 8.63 -10.85
N THR A 451 -26.49 9.88 -11.28
CA THR A 451 -25.46 10.18 -12.28
C THR A 451 -24.05 10.12 -11.66
N ILE A 452 -23.02 9.99 -12.51
CA ILE A 452 -21.63 10.01 -12.06
C ILE A 452 -21.29 11.34 -11.39
N GLU A 453 -21.83 12.44 -11.90
CA GLU A 453 -21.65 13.79 -11.34
C GLU A 453 -22.26 13.89 -9.94
N GLU A 454 -23.48 13.40 -9.75
CA GLU A 454 -24.14 13.38 -8.44
C GLU A 454 -23.37 12.54 -7.42
N ILE A 455 -22.81 11.40 -7.83
CA ILE A 455 -22.00 10.53 -6.98
C ILE A 455 -20.67 11.22 -6.67
N HIS A 456 -19.99 11.77 -7.68
CA HIS A 456 -18.75 12.52 -7.51
C HIS A 456 -18.93 13.70 -6.53
N ASP A 457 -19.98 14.48 -6.69
CA ASP A 457 -20.24 15.63 -5.82
C ASP A 457 -20.37 15.26 -4.35
N ARG A 458 -20.93 14.09 -4.05
CA ARG A 458 -21.12 13.59 -2.68
C ARG A 458 -19.88 12.90 -2.11
N THR A 459 -19.10 12.25 -2.98
CA THR A 459 -18.02 11.37 -2.57
C THR A 459 -16.64 11.97 -2.77
N LYS A 460 -16.52 12.88 -3.73
CA LYS A 460 -15.27 13.41 -4.29
C LYS A 460 -14.34 12.33 -4.88
N ILE A 461 -14.84 11.11 -5.08
CA ILE A 461 -14.14 10.06 -5.83
C ILE A 461 -14.01 10.51 -7.28
N ASP A 462 -12.82 10.34 -7.86
CA ASP A 462 -12.56 10.76 -9.25
C ASP A 462 -13.53 10.10 -10.23
N PRO A 463 -14.14 10.85 -11.16
CA PRO A 463 -15.07 10.33 -12.16
C PRO A 463 -14.51 9.18 -13.00
N TRP A 464 -13.19 9.10 -13.17
CA TRP A 464 -12.57 7.99 -13.88
C TRP A 464 -12.86 6.64 -13.21
N PHE A 465 -12.71 6.56 -11.88
CA PHE A 465 -13.04 5.35 -11.12
C PHE A 465 -14.53 5.03 -11.18
N LEU A 466 -15.38 6.05 -11.01
CA LEU A 466 -16.82 5.88 -11.05
C LEU A 466 -17.31 5.39 -12.42
N ASN A 467 -16.73 5.88 -13.53
CA ASN A 467 -17.03 5.40 -14.87
C ASN A 467 -16.60 3.95 -15.09
N ASN A 468 -15.47 3.52 -14.54
CA ASN A 468 -15.06 2.11 -14.59
C ASN A 468 -16.05 1.21 -13.81
N ILE A 469 -16.57 1.67 -12.67
CA ILE A 469 -17.63 0.97 -11.93
C ILE A 469 -18.92 0.92 -12.75
N LEU A 470 -19.30 2.02 -13.38
CA LEU A 470 -20.46 2.09 -14.28
C LEU A 470 -20.33 1.08 -15.44
N ASP A 471 -19.15 0.93 -16.03
CA ASP A 471 -18.92 -0.03 -17.11
C ASP A 471 -19.09 -1.49 -16.63
N ILE A 472 -18.63 -1.82 -15.41
CA ILE A 472 -18.88 -3.14 -14.81
C ILE A 472 -20.40 -3.37 -14.68
N ILE A 473 -21.14 -2.35 -14.23
CA ILE A 473 -22.61 -2.45 -14.05
C ILE A 473 -23.32 -2.56 -15.40
N LYS A 474 -22.91 -1.79 -16.40
CA LYS A 474 -23.47 -1.90 -17.77
C LYS A 474 -23.28 -3.32 -18.33
N GLN A 475 -22.11 -3.91 -18.11
CA GLN A 475 -21.83 -5.28 -18.52
C GLN A 475 -22.70 -6.29 -17.76
N GLU A 476 -22.89 -6.10 -16.45
CA GLU A 476 -23.84 -6.90 -15.67
C GLU A 476 -25.25 -6.84 -16.25
N LEU A 477 -25.77 -5.62 -16.50
CA LEU A 477 -27.13 -5.42 -17.06
C LEU A 477 -27.26 -6.04 -18.46
N LYS A 478 -26.25 -5.90 -19.31
CA LYS A 478 -26.19 -6.56 -20.62
C LYS A 478 -26.31 -8.09 -20.49
N LEU A 479 -25.51 -8.69 -19.60
CA LEU A 479 -25.54 -10.13 -19.36
C LEU A 479 -26.91 -10.62 -18.85
N ARG A 480 -27.60 -9.84 -18.01
CA ARG A 480 -28.94 -10.17 -17.52
C ARG A 480 -29.98 -10.25 -18.64
N THR A 481 -29.79 -9.52 -19.75
CA THR A 481 -30.70 -9.60 -20.92
C THR A 481 -30.60 -10.93 -21.66
N LEU A 482 -29.49 -11.65 -21.54
CA LEU A 482 -29.25 -12.94 -22.21
C LEU A 482 -30.06 -14.11 -21.62
N LYS A 483 -30.56 -13.94 -20.39
CA LYS A 483 -31.46 -14.84 -19.64
C LYS A 483 -30.90 -16.24 -19.30
N ASN A 484 -30.01 -16.81 -20.12
CA ASN A 484 -29.43 -18.14 -19.87
C ASN A 484 -28.06 -18.29 -20.54
N ILE A 485 -27.30 -19.30 -20.10
CA ILE A 485 -25.92 -19.54 -20.55
C ILE A 485 -25.81 -19.90 -22.04
N ASN A 486 -26.83 -20.52 -22.63
CA ASN A 486 -26.78 -20.94 -24.03
C ASN A 486 -26.90 -19.76 -25.02
N SER A 487 -27.33 -18.62 -24.53
CA SER A 487 -27.39 -17.37 -25.31
C SER A 487 -26.08 -16.60 -25.30
N VAL A 488 -25.09 -17.03 -24.54
CA VAL A 488 -23.78 -16.35 -24.40
C VAL A 488 -22.83 -16.89 -25.46
N ASN A 489 -22.36 -16.02 -26.33
CA ASN A 489 -21.33 -16.35 -27.34
C ASN A 489 -19.89 -16.10 -26.82
N HIS A 490 -18.89 -16.44 -27.64
CA HIS A 490 -17.47 -16.26 -27.29
C HIS A 490 -17.12 -14.81 -26.90
N ALA A 491 -17.56 -13.83 -27.69
CA ALA A 491 -17.23 -12.42 -27.46
C ALA A 491 -17.82 -11.90 -26.14
N GLU A 492 -19.06 -12.23 -25.87
CA GLU A 492 -19.74 -11.85 -24.63
C GLU A 492 -19.11 -12.51 -23.40
N MET A 493 -18.73 -13.78 -23.50
CA MET A 493 -18.05 -14.47 -22.43
C MET A 493 -16.65 -13.88 -22.17
N LEU A 494 -15.90 -13.60 -23.24
CA LEU A 494 -14.56 -13.00 -23.12
C LEU A 494 -14.63 -11.60 -22.52
N GLU A 495 -15.54 -10.76 -23.02
CA GLU A 495 -15.76 -9.41 -22.49
C GLU A 495 -16.13 -9.43 -20.99
N ALA A 496 -17.03 -10.33 -20.59
CA ALA A 496 -17.38 -10.50 -19.18
C ALA A 496 -16.17 -10.89 -18.32
N LYS A 497 -15.32 -11.79 -18.82
CA LYS A 497 -14.10 -12.19 -18.11
C LYS A 497 -13.08 -11.05 -18.03
N GLN A 498 -12.91 -10.28 -19.08
CA GLN A 498 -12.05 -9.09 -19.12
C GLN A 498 -12.54 -7.96 -18.19
N HIS A 499 -13.86 -7.86 -17.94
CA HIS A 499 -14.42 -7.00 -16.91
C HIS A 499 -14.28 -7.57 -15.48
N GLY A 500 -13.64 -8.72 -15.33
CA GLY A 500 -13.32 -9.33 -14.05
C GLY A 500 -14.43 -10.19 -13.43
N PHE A 501 -15.54 -10.48 -14.12
CA PHE A 501 -16.60 -11.33 -13.58
C PHE A 501 -16.09 -12.75 -13.29
N SER A 502 -16.32 -13.21 -12.07
CA SER A 502 -16.06 -14.60 -11.68
C SER A 502 -17.11 -15.54 -12.29
N ASP A 503 -16.75 -16.84 -12.42
CA ASP A 503 -17.72 -17.84 -12.87
C ASP A 503 -18.92 -17.91 -11.90
N ARG A 504 -18.72 -17.63 -10.61
CA ARG A 504 -19.81 -17.52 -9.60
C ARG A 504 -20.74 -16.34 -9.84
N GLN A 505 -20.20 -15.16 -10.17
CA GLN A 505 -21.04 -14.00 -10.52
C GLN A 505 -21.84 -14.27 -11.78
N LEU A 506 -21.21 -14.82 -12.82
CA LEU A 506 -21.89 -15.20 -14.06
C LEU A 506 -22.99 -16.22 -13.81
N ALA A 507 -22.75 -17.18 -12.93
CA ALA A 507 -23.76 -18.17 -12.54
C ALA A 507 -25.00 -17.51 -11.88
N ALA A 508 -24.77 -16.53 -11.00
CA ALA A 508 -25.85 -15.79 -10.37
C ALA A 508 -26.62 -14.91 -11.38
N ILE A 509 -25.93 -14.27 -12.32
CA ILE A 509 -26.52 -13.42 -13.35
C ILE A 509 -27.37 -14.25 -14.33
N LEU A 510 -26.86 -15.41 -14.77
CA LEU A 510 -27.45 -16.25 -15.81
C LEU A 510 -28.31 -17.39 -15.23
N LEU A 511 -28.57 -17.37 -13.92
CA LEU A 511 -29.42 -18.32 -13.20
C LEU A 511 -29.01 -19.79 -13.42
N THR A 512 -27.73 -20.06 -13.33
CA THR A 512 -27.15 -21.40 -13.55
C THR A 512 -26.11 -21.75 -12.46
N SER A 513 -25.39 -22.86 -12.62
CA SER A 513 -24.33 -23.25 -11.70
C SER A 513 -22.94 -22.75 -12.15
N GLU A 514 -22.02 -22.54 -11.19
CA GLU A 514 -20.63 -22.19 -11.47
C GLU A 514 -19.96 -23.21 -12.42
N MET A 515 -20.27 -24.48 -12.24
CA MET A 515 -19.72 -25.56 -13.07
C MET A 515 -20.22 -25.52 -14.51
N GLU A 516 -21.46 -25.08 -14.74
CA GLU A 516 -22.01 -24.89 -16.07
C GLU A 516 -21.35 -23.70 -16.78
N ILE A 517 -21.17 -22.58 -16.09
CA ILE A 517 -20.41 -21.44 -16.62
C ILE A 517 -18.99 -21.90 -17.01
N ARG A 518 -18.32 -22.64 -16.13
CA ARG A 518 -16.97 -23.16 -16.41
C ARG A 518 -16.92 -24.08 -17.63
N ARG A 519 -17.90 -24.97 -17.80
CA ARG A 519 -17.98 -25.85 -18.99
C ARG A 519 -18.21 -25.04 -20.26
N SER A 520 -19.20 -24.15 -20.26
CA SER A 520 -19.52 -23.29 -21.40
C SER A 520 -18.35 -22.41 -21.79
N ARG A 521 -17.70 -21.73 -20.82
CA ARG A 521 -16.53 -20.90 -21.05
C ARG A 521 -15.40 -21.68 -21.72
N LYS A 522 -15.10 -22.91 -21.24
CA LYS A 522 -14.10 -23.78 -21.85
C LYS A 522 -14.49 -24.24 -23.25
N ALA A 523 -15.77 -24.60 -23.46
CA ALA A 523 -16.27 -24.99 -24.78
C ALA A 523 -16.22 -23.85 -25.79
N LEU A 524 -16.41 -22.61 -25.33
CA LEU A 524 -16.24 -21.41 -26.14
C LEU A 524 -14.76 -21.02 -26.37
N GLY A 525 -13.78 -21.75 -25.81
CA GLY A 525 -12.36 -21.43 -25.93
C GLY A 525 -11.90 -20.24 -25.10
N VAL A 526 -12.72 -19.72 -24.18
CA VAL A 526 -12.35 -18.61 -23.30
C VAL A 526 -11.60 -19.16 -22.08
N LEU A 527 -10.28 -19.13 -22.17
CA LEU A 527 -9.37 -19.65 -21.15
C LEU A 527 -8.53 -18.49 -20.56
N PRO A 528 -8.18 -18.56 -19.27
CA PRO A 528 -7.23 -17.62 -18.73
C PRO A 528 -5.83 -17.92 -19.24
N VAL A 529 -5.04 -16.88 -19.37
CA VAL A 529 -3.58 -16.95 -19.52
C VAL A 529 -2.92 -16.45 -18.24
N PHE A 530 -1.67 -16.81 -18.04
CA PHE A 530 -0.87 -16.32 -16.91
C PHE A 530 0.22 -15.42 -17.43
N LYS A 531 0.28 -14.22 -16.86
CA LYS A 531 1.31 -13.22 -17.13
C LYS A 531 2.22 -13.10 -15.92
N ARG A 532 3.48 -12.75 -16.15
CA ARG A 532 4.44 -12.48 -15.09
C ARG A 532 4.27 -11.07 -14.54
N VAL A 533 4.57 -10.92 -13.25
CA VAL A 533 4.80 -9.59 -12.68
C VAL A 533 6.18 -9.13 -13.18
N ASP A 534 6.20 -7.99 -13.84
CA ASP A 534 7.38 -7.48 -14.54
C ASP A 534 7.61 -6.01 -14.21
N THR A 535 8.88 -5.58 -14.24
CA THR A 535 9.30 -4.20 -14.00
C THR A 535 9.48 -3.39 -15.26
N CYS A 536 9.40 -4.00 -16.44
CA CYS A 536 9.76 -3.37 -17.72
C CYS A 536 8.71 -3.55 -18.81
N ALA A 537 7.45 -3.81 -18.46
CA ALA A 537 6.33 -3.96 -19.40
C ALA A 537 6.67 -4.92 -20.58
N ALA A 538 7.27 -6.07 -20.26
CA ALA A 538 7.72 -7.11 -21.19
C ALA A 538 8.83 -6.67 -22.19
N GLU A 539 9.47 -5.52 -21.98
CA GLU A 539 10.59 -5.07 -22.83
C GLU A 539 11.84 -5.97 -22.64
N PHE A 540 12.01 -6.56 -21.47
CA PHE A 540 13.03 -7.55 -21.16
C PHE A 540 12.38 -8.83 -20.60
N GLU A 541 13.04 -9.98 -20.78
CA GLU A 541 12.54 -11.22 -20.17
C GLU A 541 12.53 -11.10 -18.63
N ALA A 542 11.38 -11.40 -18.01
CA ALA A 542 11.23 -11.42 -16.56
C ALA A 542 11.51 -12.81 -16.01
N TYR A 543 12.34 -12.87 -14.95
CA TYR A 543 12.68 -14.11 -14.24
C TYR A 543 11.97 -14.26 -12.89
N THR A 544 10.94 -13.45 -12.66
CA THR A 544 10.14 -13.53 -11.43
C THR A 544 9.32 -14.81 -11.37
N PRO A 545 9.16 -15.43 -10.20
CA PRO A 545 8.22 -16.53 -9.99
C PRO A 545 6.78 -16.06 -9.75
N TYR A 546 6.48 -14.75 -9.84
CA TYR A 546 5.15 -14.19 -9.59
C TYR A 546 4.33 -14.17 -10.87
N TYR A 547 3.12 -14.72 -10.81
CA TYR A 547 2.17 -14.77 -11.91
C TYR A 547 0.80 -14.24 -11.49
N TYR A 548 0.10 -13.64 -12.43
CA TYR A 548 -1.32 -13.33 -12.30
C TYR A 548 -2.09 -13.89 -13.49
N SER A 549 -3.33 -14.32 -13.27
CA SER A 549 -4.20 -14.79 -14.34
C SER A 549 -4.97 -13.63 -14.96
N THR A 550 -5.17 -13.66 -16.27
CA THR A 550 -6.01 -12.70 -16.99
C THR A 550 -6.69 -13.36 -18.19
N TYR A 551 -7.59 -12.65 -18.85
CA TYR A 551 -8.25 -13.11 -20.06
C TYR A 551 -7.89 -12.18 -21.21
N GLU A 552 -7.08 -12.66 -22.14
CA GLU A 552 -6.63 -11.89 -23.30
C GLU A 552 -7.24 -12.44 -24.60
N SER A 553 -7.29 -11.60 -25.60
CA SER A 553 -7.63 -12.03 -26.95
C SER A 553 -6.45 -12.81 -27.54
N SER A 554 -6.75 -13.77 -28.40
CA SER A 554 -5.70 -14.46 -29.15
C SER A 554 -4.96 -13.48 -30.08
N VAL A 555 -3.67 -13.70 -30.23
CA VAL A 555 -2.82 -12.96 -31.17
C VAL A 555 -2.56 -13.82 -32.39
N THR A 556 -2.71 -13.27 -33.59
CA THR A 556 -2.37 -13.96 -34.83
C THR A 556 -1.05 -13.42 -35.34
N ASN A 557 -0.06 -14.29 -35.44
CA ASN A 557 1.21 -13.95 -36.08
C ASN A 557 0.95 -13.70 -37.57
N THR A 558 1.19 -12.48 -38.04
CA THR A 558 0.92 -12.06 -39.41
C THR A 558 1.86 -12.72 -40.46
N ILE A 559 2.97 -13.30 -40.00
CA ILE A 559 3.95 -13.99 -40.88
C ILE A 559 3.59 -15.48 -41.03
N THR A 560 3.30 -16.14 -39.89
CA THR A 560 3.02 -17.60 -39.88
C THR A 560 1.54 -17.93 -39.98
N ASN A 561 0.64 -16.94 -39.83
CA ASN A 561 -0.82 -17.11 -39.66
C ASN A 561 -1.23 -18.01 -38.48
N GLU A 562 -0.33 -18.27 -37.55
CA GLU A 562 -0.64 -19.02 -36.36
C GLU A 562 -1.33 -18.13 -35.32
N THR A 563 -2.43 -18.61 -34.75
CA THR A 563 -3.14 -17.93 -33.67
C THR A 563 -2.79 -18.60 -32.34
N TYR A 564 -2.32 -17.81 -31.38
CA TYR A 564 -1.94 -18.31 -30.06
C TYR A 564 -2.39 -17.33 -28.95
N PHE A 565 -2.38 -17.83 -27.72
CA PHE A 565 -2.56 -17.02 -26.53
C PHE A 565 -1.19 -16.79 -25.87
N GLU A 566 -0.92 -15.57 -25.50
CA GLU A 566 0.34 -15.23 -24.84
C GLU A 566 0.35 -15.64 -23.37
N ASP A 567 0.56 -16.94 -23.12
CA ASP A 567 0.77 -17.48 -21.78
C ASP A 567 2.26 -17.52 -21.46
N GLU A 568 2.67 -16.84 -20.37
CA GLU A 568 4.07 -16.68 -19.98
C GLU A 568 4.52 -17.74 -18.96
N THR A 569 3.70 -18.75 -18.70
CA THR A 569 4.12 -19.85 -17.83
C THR A 569 5.21 -20.69 -18.49
N ILE A 570 6.28 -20.95 -17.74
CA ILE A 570 7.31 -21.90 -18.16
C ILE A 570 7.08 -23.19 -17.38
N PRO A 571 6.55 -24.24 -18.04
CA PRO A 571 6.39 -25.54 -17.39
C PRO A 571 7.76 -26.11 -17.02
N SER A 572 7.99 -26.42 -15.75
CA SER A 572 9.18 -27.18 -15.36
C SER A 572 9.03 -28.62 -15.85
N THR A 573 10.01 -29.12 -16.58
CA THR A 573 10.08 -30.50 -17.05
C THR A 573 10.97 -31.35 -16.14
N GLY A 574 10.57 -32.60 -15.87
CA GLY A 574 11.41 -33.56 -15.18
C GLY A 574 11.51 -33.45 -13.66
N LYS A 575 10.71 -32.58 -13.00
CA LYS A 575 10.64 -32.48 -11.54
C LYS A 575 9.23 -32.74 -11.04
N GLU A 576 9.13 -33.38 -9.88
CA GLU A 576 7.88 -33.48 -9.15
C GLU A 576 7.38 -32.08 -8.73
N ARG A 577 6.07 -31.90 -8.75
CA ARG A 577 5.44 -30.60 -8.45
C ARG A 577 4.58 -30.73 -7.20
N ILE A 578 4.78 -29.80 -6.27
CA ILE A 578 3.99 -29.67 -5.05
C ILE A 578 3.31 -28.33 -5.07
N MET A 579 1.97 -28.33 -4.97
CA MET A 579 1.20 -27.10 -4.81
C MET A 579 1.00 -26.82 -3.32
N ILE A 580 1.44 -25.64 -2.87
CA ILE A 580 1.19 -25.15 -1.50
C ILE A 580 0.09 -24.10 -1.59
N LEU A 581 -1.02 -24.34 -0.90
CA LEU A 581 -2.08 -23.36 -0.76
C LEU A 581 -1.73 -22.44 0.41
N GLY A 582 -1.51 -21.15 0.12
CA GLY A 582 -1.18 -20.14 1.11
C GLY A 582 -2.43 -19.44 1.64
N CYS A 583 -2.26 -18.75 2.77
CA CYS A 583 -3.23 -17.82 3.31
C CYS A 583 -2.93 -16.39 2.86
N LEU A 584 -3.91 -15.51 2.96
CA LEU A 584 -3.75 -14.09 2.65
C LEU A 584 -2.66 -13.42 3.50
N LEU A 585 -1.94 -12.49 2.92
CA LEU A 585 -0.79 -11.80 3.53
C LEU A 585 -1.12 -10.98 4.79
N TYR A 586 -2.37 -10.65 5.02
CA TYR A 586 -2.78 -9.90 6.22
C TYR A 586 -2.89 -10.79 7.47
N THR A 587 -2.91 -12.10 7.31
CA THR A 587 -2.70 -12.99 8.42
C THR A 587 -1.21 -13.22 8.52
N SER A 588 -0.55 -12.57 9.45
CA SER A 588 0.81 -12.93 9.79
C SER A 588 0.86 -14.45 9.97
N PRO A 589 1.75 -15.16 9.29
CA PRO A 589 1.91 -16.59 9.51
C PRO A 589 2.51 -16.80 10.90
N SER A 590 1.64 -16.69 11.92
CA SER A 590 2.01 -17.16 13.23
C SER A 590 2.18 -18.68 13.16
N PRO A 591 3.10 -19.28 13.89
CA PRO A 591 3.17 -20.75 14.02
C PRO A 591 1.84 -21.36 14.46
N ARG A 592 0.98 -20.61 15.13
CA ARG A 592 -0.39 -21.01 15.50
C ARG A 592 -1.33 -21.06 14.28
N ASP A 593 -1.17 -20.17 13.31
CA ASP A 593 -2.00 -20.18 12.11
C ASP A 593 -1.59 -21.32 11.16
N ARG A 594 -0.30 -21.69 11.12
CA ARG A 594 0.18 -22.88 10.44
C ARG A 594 -0.40 -24.19 11.02
N THR A 595 -0.67 -24.24 12.31
CA THR A 595 -1.30 -25.41 12.96
C THR A 595 -2.79 -25.48 12.73
N ARG A 596 -3.51 -24.35 12.58
CA ARG A 596 -4.94 -24.33 12.25
C ARG A 596 -5.23 -24.76 10.81
N SER A 597 -4.35 -24.47 9.87
CA SER A 597 -4.47 -24.93 8.47
C SER A 597 -4.26 -26.44 8.31
N ARG A 598 -3.83 -27.15 9.35
CA ARG A 598 -3.66 -28.62 9.37
C ARG A 598 -4.85 -29.35 9.97
N MET A 599 -5.87 -28.66 10.46
CA MET A 599 -7.09 -29.35 10.91
C MET A 599 -7.93 -29.74 9.69
N PRO A 600 -8.32 -31.02 9.55
CA PRO A 600 -9.26 -31.41 8.51
C PRO A 600 -10.56 -30.65 8.70
N SER A 601 -11.19 -30.24 7.61
CA SER A 601 -12.51 -29.59 7.57
C SER A 601 -13.65 -30.58 7.90
N SER A 602 -13.47 -31.37 8.93
CA SER A 602 -14.48 -32.28 9.45
C SER A 602 -14.54 -32.13 10.96
N ALA A 603 -15.18 -31.07 11.40
CA ALA A 603 -15.87 -30.94 12.67
C ALA A 603 -16.92 -29.83 12.54
#